data_bb454aff2babc6a82ee141e6e6169b99
#
_entry.id   bb454aff2babc6a82ee141e6e6169b99
#
_cell.length_a   1.000
_cell.length_b   1.000
_cell.length_c   1.000
_cell.angle_alpha   90.00
_cell.angle_beta   90.00
_cell.angle_gamma   90.00
#
_symmetry.space_group_name_H-M   'P 1'
#
loop_
_entity.id
_entity.type
_entity.pdbx_description
1 polymer ?
#
loop_
_entity_poly.entity_id
_entity_poly.type
_entity_poly.pdbx_seq_one_letter_code
_entity_poly.pdbx_strand_id
1 'polypeptide(L)'
;MKRIAISIRNRVFVESILFMLKQTGEFHPVRLPSVWPERILIECRSIQPEILLMDVTPAQPETTIEGRLKMLEKLHQEFPECKSVMLCDETAYPELAQDVMHAKQSRLIDGFFYASVTTGYLVASLSSL
;
A
#
# COMPACT_ATOMS: atom_id res chain seq x y z
N MET A 1 0.97 0.18 18.91
CA MET A 1 1.51 -0.31 17.61
C MET A 1 0.69 0.25 16.47
N LYS A 2 1.36 0.62 15.41
CA LYS A 2 0.67 1.07 14.20
C LYS A 2 0.03 -0.11 13.46
N ARG A 3 -1.24 0.00 13.17
CA ARG A 3 -1.95 -1.00 12.36
C ARG A 3 -1.71 -0.70 10.90
N ILE A 4 -1.18 -1.67 10.15
CA ILE A 4 -0.90 -1.53 8.73
C ILE A 4 -1.58 -2.66 7.96
N ALA A 5 -2.39 -2.28 6.97
CA ALA A 5 -3.00 -3.23 6.06
C ALA A 5 -2.18 -3.28 4.77
N ILE A 6 -1.97 -4.48 4.24
CA ILE A 6 -1.08 -4.69 3.10
C ILE A 6 -1.82 -5.42 1.98
N SER A 7 -1.97 -4.76 0.83
CA SER A 7 -2.59 -5.31 -0.36
C SER A 7 -1.53 -5.44 -1.46
N ILE A 8 -0.75 -6.51 -1.39
CA ILE A 8 0.33 -6.80 -2.34
C ILE A 8 0.13 -8.22 -2.85
N ARG A 9 0.16 -8.39 -4.18
CA ARG A 9 -0.09 -9.68 -4.82
C ARG A 9 1.10 -10.63 -4.77
N ASN A 10 2.33 -10.11 -4.88
CA ASN A 10 3.51 -10.96 -4.84
C ASN A 10 3.68 -11.54 -3.44
N ARG A 11 3.41 -12.85 -3.33
CA ARG A 11 3.39 -13.53 -2.03
C ARG A 11 4.73 -13.52 -1.34
N VAL A 12 5.81 -13.76 -2.07
CA VAL A 12 7.15 -13.77 -1.49
C VAL A 12 7.50 -12.40 -0.95
N PHE A 13 7.19 -11.36 -1.70
CA PHE A 13 7.48 -9.99 -1.30
C PHE A 13 6.66 -9.57 -0.09
N VAL A 14 5.36 -9.89 -0.07
CA VAL A 14 4.50 -9.51 1.05
C VAL A 14 4.90 -10.26 2.33
N GLU A 15 5.30 -11.52 2.24
CA GLU A 15 5.75 -12.26 3.41
C GLU A 15 7.04 -11.69 3.98
N SER A 16 7.96 -11.25 3.13
CA SER A 16 9.17 -10.57 3.55
C SER A 16 8.86 -9.29 4.32
N ILE A 17 7.96 -8.48 3.79
CA ILE A 17 7.53 -7.23 4.45
C ILE A 17 6.86 -7.53 5.79
N LEU A 18 5.95 -8.51 5.83
CA LEU A 18 5.28 -8.89 7.05
C LEU A 18 6.26 -9.31 8.14
N PHE A 19 7.25 -10.12 7.76
CA PHE A 19 8.28 -10.58 8.69
C PHE A 19 9.05 -9.39 9.25
N MET A 20 9.52 -8.49 8.39
CA MET A 20 10.30 -7.32 8.82
C MET A 20 9.49 -6.39 9.72
N LEU A 21 8.23 -6.16 9.38
CA LEU A 21 7.37 -5.30 10.20
C LEU A 21 7.13 -5.89 11.59
N LYS A 22 6.92 -7.20 11.66
CA LYS A 22 6.74 -7.88 12.95
C LYS A 22 8.01 -7.85 13.81
N GLN A 23 9.17 -7.89 13.17
CA GLN A 23 10.46 -7.86 13.89
C GLN A 23 10.68 -6.54 14.62
N THR A 24 10.16 -5.43 14.11
CA THR A 24 10.35 -4.12 14.74
C THR A 24 9.58 -3.98 16.05
N GLY A 25 8.50 -4.71 16.23
CA GLY A 25 7.58 -4.54 17.36
C GLY A 25 6.77 -3.26 17.33
N GLU A 26 6.91 -2.44 16.28
CA GLU A 26 6.19 -1.16 16.15
C GLU A 26 4.88 -1.27 15.37
N PHE A 27 4.67 -2.37 14.65
CA PHE A 27 3.54 -2.55 13.76
C PHE A 27 2.70 -3.76 14.10
N HIS A 28 1.42 -3.64 13.78
CA HIS A 28 0.50 -4.78 13.72
C HIS A 28 0.09 -4.94 12.26
N PRO A 29 0.83 -5.75 11.47
CA PRO A 29 0.56 -5.87 10.04
C PRO A 29 -0.51 -6.92 9.76
N VAL A 30 -1.39 -6.62 8.82
CA VAL A 30 -2.43 -7.53 8.36
C VAL A 30 -2.42 -7.57 6.84
N ARG A 31 -2.28 -8.76 6.28
CA ARG A 31 -2.36 -8.95 4.84
C ARG A 31 -3.83 -8.98 4.42
N LEU A 32 -4.15 -8.19 3.38
CA LEU A 32 -5.46 -8.24 2.75
C LEU A 32 -5.42 -9.28 1.61
N PRO A 33 -6.25 -10.33 1.66
CA PRO A 33 -6.16 -11.41 0.67
C PRO A 33 -6.76 -11.05 -0.69
N SER A 34 -7.60 -10.01 -0.76
CA SER A 34 -8.31 -9.65 -1.98
C SER A 34 -7.88 -8.27 -2.47
N VAL A 35 -7.94 -8.06 -3.80
CA VAL A 35 -7.74 -6.77 -4.43
C VAL A 35 -9.06 -6.06 -4.74
N TRP A 36 -10.20 -6.72 -4.49
CA TRP A 36 -11.52 -6.15 -4.75
C TRP A 36 -11.78 -4.97 -3.81
N PRO A 37 -12.15 -3.79 -4.33
CA PRO A 37 -12.36 -2.61 -3.48
C PRO A 37 -13.35 -2.84 -2.35
N GLU A 38 -14.45 -3.54 -2.61
CA GLU A 38 -15.47 -3.80 -1.58
C GLU A 38 -14.91 -4.65 -0.44
N ARG A 39 -14.09 -5.66 -0.76
CA ARG A 39 -13.47 -6.51 0.24
C ARG A 39 -12.43 -5.76 1.05
N ILE A 40 -11.63 -4.92 0.39
CA ILE A 40 -10.65 -4.08 1.07
C ILE A 40 -11.35 -3.15 2.07
N LEU A 41 -12.44 -2.52 1.67
CA LEU A 41 -13.19 -1.64 2.58
C LEU A 41 -13.76 -2.39 3.77
N ILE A 42 -14.31 -3.60 3.56
CA ILE A 42 -14.85 -4.43 4.65
C ILE A 42 -13.73 -4.79 5.63
N GLU A 43 -12.58 -5.24 5.12
CA GLU A 43 -11.44 -5.60 5.96
C GLU A 43 -10.91 -4.38 6.73
N CYS A 44 -10.85 -3.22 6.08
CA CYS A 44 -10.39 -1.99 6.73
C CYS A 44 -11.34 -1.54 7.84
N ARG A 45 -12.63 -1.77 7.71
CA ARG A 45 -13.58 -1.47 8.80
C ARG A 45 -13.28 -2.31 10.04
N SER A 46 -12.85 -3.56 9.86
CA SER A 46 -12.46 -4.43 10.95
C SER A 46 -11.09 -4.06 11.53
N ILE A 47 -10.10 -3.81 10.68
CA ILE A 47 -8.71 -3.56 11.07
C ILE A 47 -8.53 -2.12 11.57
N GLN A 48 -9.19 -1.16 10.94
CA GLN A 48 -8.99 0.27 11.15
C GLN A 48 -7.52 0.66 11.00
N PRO A 49 -6.93 0.45 9.81
CA PRO A 49 -5.50 0.66 9.62
C PRO A 49 -5.14 2.14 9.65
N GLU A 50 -3.96 2.41 10.18
CA GLU A 50 -3.35 3.75 10.13
C GLU A 50 -2.60 3.94 8.82
N ILE A 51 -2.15 2.83 8.20
CA ILE A 51 -1.45 2.83 6.93
C ILE A 51 -2.03 1.71 6.05
N LEU A 52 -2.25 2.03 4.78
CA LEU A 52 -2.57 1.04 3.74
C LEU A 52 -1.45 1.04 2.73
N LEU A 53 -0.70 -0.07 2.67
CA LEU A 53 0.36 -0.29 1.69
C LEU A 53 -0.19 -1.18 0.58
N MET A 54 -0.09 -0.74 -0.67
CA MET A 54 -0.65 -1.46 -1.80
C MET A 54 0.28 -1.42 -3.00
N ASP A 55 0.32 -2.52 -3.76
CA ASP A 55 1.05 -2.52 -5.02
C ASP A 55 0.20 -1.90 -6.14
N VAL A 56 0.88 -1.43 -7.18
CA VAL A 56 0.25 -0.92 -8.39
C VAL A 56 0.83 -1.69 -9.56
N THR A 57 -0.04 -2.35 -10.33
CA THR A 57 0.35 -3.17 -11.48
C THR A 57 -0.66 -3.03 -12.60
N PRO A 58 -0.30 -3.30 -13.86
CA PRO A 58 -1.28 -3.33 -14.94
C PRO A 58 -2.01 -4.67 -15.06
N ALA A 59 -1.78 -5.61 -14.14
CA ALA A 59 -2.27 -6.98 -14.26
C ALA A 59 -3.80 -7.08 -14.18
N GLN A 60 -4.45 -6.23 -13.39
CA GLN A 60 -5.90 -6.25 -13.20
C GLN A 60 -6.42 -4.82 -13.11
N PRO A 61 -7.69 -4.56 -13.49
CA PRO A 61 -8.27 -3.22 -13.34
C PRO A 61 -8.19 -2.67 -11.91
N GLU A 62 -8.33 -3.54 -10.91
CA GLU A 62 -8.34 -3.16 -9.50
C GLU A 62 -6.95 -2.79 -8.99
N THR A 63 -5.88 -3.27 -9.62
CA THR A 63 -4.51 -2.96 -9.21
C THR A 63 -3.87 -1.85 -10.04
N THR A 64 -4.54 -1.32 -11.06
CA THR A 64 -4.04 -0.16 -11.79
C THR A 64 -4.05 1.07 -10.88
N ILE A 65 -3.33 2.11 -11.29
CA ILE A 65 -3.33 3.33 -10.51
C ILE A 65 -4.73 3.94 -10.42
N GLU A 66 -5.50 3.92 -11.52
CA GLU A 66 -6.87 4.41 -11.52
C GLU A 66 -7.76 3.61 -10.59
N GLY A 67 -7.63 2.28 -10.63
CA GLY A 67 -8.40 1.40 -9.76
C GLY A 67 -8.08 1.62 -8.29
N ARG A 68 -6.79 1.74 -7.95
CA ARG A 68 -6.37 2.01 -6.58
C ARG A 68 -6.82 3.39 -6.10
N LEU A 69 -6.69 4.43 -6.93
CA LEU A 69 -7.13 5.77 -6.55
C LEU A 69 -8.64 5.84 -6.35
N LYS A 70 -9.40 5.13 -7.16
CA LYS A 70 -10.86 5.04 -7.00
C LYS A 70 -11.23 4.41 -5.65
N MET A 71 -10.55 3.33 -5.30
CA MET A 71 -10.76 2.67 -4.01
C MET A 71 -10.38 3.61 -2.86
N LEU A 72 -9.27 4.36 -2.98
CA LEU A 72 -8.84 5.30 -1.96
C LEU A 72 -9.83 6.44 -1.74
N GLU A 73 -10.53 6.90 -2.77
CA GLU A 73 -11.59 7.90 -2.59
C GLU A 73 -12.65 7.41 -1.61
N LYS A 74 -13.08 6.16 -1.78
CA LYS A 74 -14.07 5.54 -0.89
C LYS A 74 -13.50 5.31 0.51
N LEU A 75 -12.25 4.85 0.58
CA LEU A 75 -11.59 4.59 1.86
C LEU A 75 -11.47 5.86 2.68
N HIS A 76 -11.04 6.95 2.05
CA HIS A 76 -10.82 8.22 2.75
C HIS A 76 -12.12 8.88 3.20
N GLN A 77 -13.27 8.53 2.62
CA GLN A 77 -14.57 8.98 3.12
C GLN A 77 -14.87 8.38 4.50
N GLU A 78 -14.44 7.14 4.74
CA GLU A 78 -14.65 6.47 6.02
C GLU A 78 -13.46 6.63 6.97
N PHE A 79 -12.23 6.66 6.42
CA PHE A 79 -10.99 6.68 7.19
C PHE A 79 -10.07 7.79 6.67
N PRO A 80 -10.41 9.07 6.92
CA PRO A 80 -9.64 10.19 6.35
C PRO A 80 -8.20 10.26 6.91
N GLU A 81 -7.94 9.66 8.06
CA GLU A 81 -6.61 9.67 8.68
C GLU A 81 -5.71 8.52 8.19
N CYS A 82 -6.25 7.57 7.43
CA CYS A 82 -5.46 6.44 6.93
C CYS A 82 -4.47 6.93 5.87
N LYS A 83 -3.17 6.67 6.11
CA LYS A 83 -2.12 7.01 5.16
C LYS A 83 -2.08 5.95 4.06
N SER A 84 -2.01 6.38 2.81
CA SER A 84 -1.94 5.48 1.65
C SER A 84 -0.56 5.52 1.03
N VAL A 85 0.01 4.34 0.79
CA VAL A 85 1.35 4.18 0.24
C VAL A 85 1.29 3.17 -0.90
N MET A 86 1.89 3.52 -2.03
CA MET A 86 1.93 2.67 -3.22
C MET A 86 3.32 2.09 -3.44
N LEU A 87 3.36 0.86 -3.93
CA LEU A 87 4.58 0.17 -4.32
C LEU A 87 4.50 -0.17 -5.81
N CYS A 88 5.53 0.18 -6.57
CA CYS A 88 5.55 -0.01 -8.02
C CYS A 88 6.89 -0.62 -8.46
N ASP A 89 6.84 -1.57 -9.39
CA ASP A 89 8.05 -2.10 -10.03
C ASP A 89 8.47 -1.16 -11.17
N GLU A 90 9.38 -0.24 -10.88
CA GLU A 90 9.86 0.77 -11.81
C GLU A 90 10.65 0.19 -12.97
N THR A 91 11.24 -0.99 -12.79
CA THR A 91 12.00 -1.67 -13.83
C THR A 91 11.06 -2.29 -14.87
N ALA A 92 10.02 -2.98 -14.38
CA ALA A 92 9.04 -3.60 -15.28
C ALA A 92 8.09 -2.58 -15.91
N TYR A 93 7.74 -1.53 -15.17
CA TYR A 93 6.70 -0.58 -15.56
C TYR A 93 7.14 0.87 -15.33
N PRO A 94 8.10 1.39 -16.13
CA PRO A 94 8.63 2.73 -15.90
C PRO A 94 7.59 3.85 -16.07
N GLU A 95 6.62 3.69 -16.97
CA GLU A 95 5.55 4.68 -17.13
C GLU A 95 4.63 4.71 -15.92
N LEU A 96 4.31 3.54 -15.37
CA LEU A 96 3.50 3.42 -14.17
C LEU A 96 4.20 4.06 -12.97
N ALA A 97 5.53 3.94 -12.89
CA ALA A 97 6.31 4.57 -11.84
C ALA A 97 6.18 6.10 -11.86
N GLN A 98 6.14 6.69 -13.06
CA GLN A 98 5.92 8.14 -13.21
C GLN A 98 4.51 8.53 -12.75
N ASP A 99 3.50 7.72 -13.07
CA ASP A 99 2.13 7.99 -12.66
C ASP A 99 2.00 7.96 -11.13
N VAL A 100 2.67 7.03 -10.48
CA VAL A 100 2.69 6.93 -9.02
C VAL A 100 3.36 8.16 -8.41
N MET A 101 4.48 8.59 -8.97
CA MET A 101 5.15 9.80 -8.53
C MET A 101 4.25 11.03 -8.66
N HIS A 102 3.54 11.15 -9.78
CA HIS A 102 2.59 12.25 -9.98
C HIS A 102 1.44 12.22 -8.97
N ALA A 103 0.95 11.02 -8.62
CA ALA A 103 -0.09 10.89 -7.61
C ALA A 103 0.40 11.40 -6.26
N LYS A 104 1.65 11.13 -5.89
CA LYS A 104 2.25 11.66 -4.65
C LYS A 104 2.37 13.18 -4.72
N GLN A 105 2.85 13.73 -5.83
CA GLN A 105 2.98 15.18 -6.01
C GLN A 105 1.63 15.88 -5.93
N SER A 106 0.58 15.24 -6.45
CA SER A 106 -0.78 15.77 -6.41
C SER A 106 -1.50 15.51 -5.08
N ARG A 107 -0.81 14.90 -4.11
CA ARG A 107 -1.33 14.60 -2.77
C ARG A 107 -2.51 13.62 -2.79
N LEU A 108 -2.58 12.76 -3.80
CA LEU A 108 -3.58 11.70 -3.87
C LEU A 108 -3.17 10.49 -3.02
N ILE A 109 -1.86 10.35 -2.76
CA ILE A 109 -1.29 9.34 -1.87
C ILE A 109 -0.27 10.01 -0.95
N ASP A 110 0.07 9.35 0.15
CA ASP A 110 0.98 9.91 1.16
C ASP A 110 2.44 9.51 0.93
N GLY A 111 2.68 8.41 0.23
CA GLY A 111 4.02 7.96 -0.08
C GLY A 111 4.03 6.91 -1.17
N PHE A 112 5.22 6.61 -1.69
CA PHE A 112 5.40 5.53 -2.63
C PHE A 112 6.81 4.96 -2.52
N PHE A 113 6.97 3.71 -2.98
CA PHE A 113 8.26 3.03 -3.05
C PHE A 113 8.40 2.33 -4.38
N TYR A 114 9.63 2.24 -4.87
CA TYR A 114 9.97 1.38 -5.99
C TYR A 114 10.35 -0.01 -5.48
N ALA A 115 10.17 -1.04 -6.30
CA ALA A 115 10.45 -2.41 -5.92
C ALA A 115 11.92 -2.65 -5.56
N SER A 116 12.82 -1.79 -6.05
CA SER A 116 14.25 -1.85 -5.73
C SER A 116 14.56 -1.37 -4.30
N VAL A 117 13.59 -0.84 -3.57
CA VAL A 117 13.81 -0.39 -2.20
C VAL A 117 14.21 -1.56 -1.30
N THR A 118 15.12 -1.32 -0.36
CA THR A 118 15.45 -2.33 0.64
C THR A 118 14.29 -2.43 1.64
N THR A 119 14.07 -3.65 2.18
CA THR A 119 13.03 -3.84 3.19
C THR A 119 13.29 -2.99 4.43
N GLY A 120 14.56 -2.82 4.82
CA GLY A 120 14.92 -1.97 5.96
C GLY A 120 14.52 -0.51 5.76
N TYR A 121 14.80 0.05 4.57
CA TYR A 121 14.42 1.43 4.27
C TYR A 121 12.90 1.59 4.21
N LEU A 122 12.21 0.63 3.59
CA LEU A 122 10.76 0.65 3.51
C LEU A 122 10.13 0.68 4.90
N VAL A 123 10.57 -0.22 5.79
CA VAL A 123 10.05 -0.29 7.16
C VAL A 123 10.34 0.99 7.93
N ALA A 124 11.57 1.52 7.82
CA ALA A 124 11.93 2.77 8.49
C ALA A 124 11.07 3.94 8.02
N SER A 125 10.80 4.00 6.71
CA SER A 125 9.96 5.05 6.13
C SER A 125 8.51 4.93 6.59
N LEU A 126 7.99 3.71 6.68
CA LEU A 126 6.63 3.48 7.20
C LEU A 126 6.52 3.89 8.67
N SER A 127 7.58 3.69 9.45
CA SER A 127 7.60 4.13 10.85
C SER A 127 7.46 5.64 11.00
N SER A 128 7.86 6.40 9.98
CA SER A 128 7.85 7.87 10.00
C SER A 128 6.51 8.48 9.59
N LEU A 129 5.61 7.70 9.08
CA LEU A 129 4.30 8.20 8.62
C LEU A 129 3.34 8.55 9.75
#